data_7ec892cf6b9dc5edb0e44f584af67c75
#
_entry.id   7ec892cf6b9dc5edb0e44f584af67c75
#
_cell.length_a   1.000
_cell.length_b   1.000
_cell.length_c   1.000
_cell.angle_alpha   90.00
_cell.angle_beta   90.00
_cell.angle_gamma   90.00
#
_symmetry.space_group_name_H-M   'P 1'
#
loop_
_entity.id
_entity.type
_entity.pdbx_description
1 polymer ?
#
loop_
_entity_poly.entity_id
_entity_poly.type
_entity_poly.pdbx_seq_one_letter_code
_entity_poly.pdbx_strand_id
1 'polypeptide(L)'
;MANHLVIVESPAKVKTIKKFLGSSYEVDASGGHVRDLPKSQLGFDPEHDYEPKYITIRGKGDVLAKLRKEVKKADKIYLATDPDREGEAISWHLMKALKLDEVKNKSVYRISFNEITKNAVKASLKAPRTLDMNLVNAQQTRRMLDRMVGYRISPLLWVVMKWTGHSDYKAMKPYGPAHDLRP
;
A
#
# COMPACT_ATOMS: atom_id res chain seq x y z
N MET A 1 8.43 19.12 -21.40
CA MET A 1 7.72 17.94 -20.89
C MET A 1 8.17 17.69 -19.47
N ALA A 2 7.30 17.19 -18.58
CA ALA A 2 7.69 16.90 -17.21
C ALA A 2 8.61 15.68 -17.18
N ASN A 3 9.85 15.85 -16.72
CA ASN A 3 10.83 14.77 -16.65
C ASN A 3 10.81 14.03 -15.30
N HIS A 4 9.97 14.49 -14.37
CA HIS A 4 9.90 13.95 -13.02
C HIS A 4 8.47 13.59 -12.66
N LEU A 5 8.27 12.38 -12.15
CA LEU A 5 6.99 11.92 -11.62
C LEU A 5 7.07 11.81 -10.09
N VAL A 6 6.13 12.43 -9.39
CA VAL A 6 5.97 12.29 -7.94
C VAL A 6 4.65 11.56 -7.67
N ILE A 7 4.73 10.41 -7.02
CA ILE A 7 3.55 9.61 -6.66
C ILE A 7 3.30 9.76 -5.17
N VAL A 8 2.15 10.35 -4.84
CA VAL A 8 1.69 10.51 -3.45
C VAL A 8 0.61 9.46 -3.12
N GLU A 9 0.31 9.28 -1.84
CA GLU A 9 -0.72 8.32 -1.44
C GLU A 9 -2.14 8.84 -1.64
N SER A 10 -2.38 10.16 -1.40
CA SER A 10 -3.71 10.75 -1.39
C SER A 10 -3.91 11.78 -2.52
N PRO A 11 -5.03 11.73 -3.25
CA PRO A 11 -5.38 12.73 -4.27
C PRO A 11 -5.46 14.16 -3.71
N ALA A 12 -5.80 14.32 -2.45
CA ALA A 12 -5.87 15.63 -1.79
C ALA A 12 -4.52 16.36 -1.77
N LYS A 13 -3.41 15.61 -1.70
CA LYS A 13 -2.04 16.17 -1.68
C LYS A 13 -1.56 16.61 -3.06
N VAL A 14 -2.14 16.10 -4.15
CA VAL A 14 -1.66 16.31 -5.54
C VAL A 14 -1.60 17.79 -5.93
N LYS A 15 -2.72 18.51 -5.78
CA LYS A 15 -2.81 19.93 -6.19
C LYS A 15 -1.80 20.82 -5.47
N THR A 16 -1.66 20.63 -4.17
CA THR A 16 -0.76 21.43 -3.33
C THR A 16 0.70 21.15 -3.68
N ILE A 17 1.10 19.89 -3.80
CA ILE A 17 2.48 19.51 -4.13
C ILE A 17 2.83 19.94 -5.55
N LYS A 18 1.93 19.78 -6.53
CA LYS A 18 2.14 20.24 -7.91
C LYS A 18 2.38 21.75 -7.97
N LYS A 19 1.63 22.55 -7.19
CA LYS A 19 1.82 24.01 -7.08
C LYS A 19 3.20 24.37 -6.54
N PHE A 20 3.77 23.56 -5.63
CA PHE A 20 5.10 23.81 -5.06
C PHE A 20 6.26 23.44 -5.98
N LEU A 21 6.06 22.43 -6.84
CA LEU A 21 7.12 21.86 -7.67
C LEU A 21 7.21 22.46 -9.07
N GLY A 22 6.11 23.02 -9.59
CA GLY A 22 6.09 23.64 -10.93
C GLY A 22 5.97 22.64 -12.08
N SER A 23 6.18 23.12 -13.31
CA SER A 23 5.86 22.41 -14.57
C SER A 23 6.78 21.23 -14.90
N SER A 24 7.98 21.18 -14.34
CA SER A 24 8.93 20.07 -14.55
C SER A 24 8.55 18.77 -13.83
N TYR A 25 7.56 18.84 -12.94
CA TYR A 25 7.08 17.72 -12.16
C TYR A 25 5.63 17.39 -12.52
N GLU A 26 5.37 16.14 -12.83
CA GLU A 26 4.02 15.58 -12.80
C GLU A 26 3.79 14.98 -11.41
N VAL A 27 2.59 15.24 -10.84
CA VAL A 27 2.23 14.72 -9.52
C VAL A 27 0.93 13.95 -9.67
N ASP A 28 0.94 12.70 -9.23
CA ASP A 28 -0.25 11.85 -9.26
C ASP A 28 -0.38 11.05 -7.96
N ALA A 29 -1.53 10.43 -7.73
CA ALA A 29 -1.81 9.71 -6.50
C ALA A 29 -2.17 8.23 -6.74
N SER A 30 -1.71 7.37 -5.83
CA SER A 30 -2.11 5.96 -5.78
C SER A 30 -3.50 5.74 -5.19
N GLY A 31 -3.98 6.71 -4.39
CA GLY A 31 -5.21 6.57 -3.63
C GLY A 31 -5.10 5.52 -2.51
N GLY A 32 -3.96 5.44 -1.85
CA GLY A 32 -3.62 4.46 -0.82
C GLY A 32 -2.99 3.19 -1.38
N HIS A 33 -3.20 2.06 -0.70
CA HIS A 33 -2.68 0.76 -1.14
C HIS A 33 -3.22 0.33 -2.50
N VAL A 34 -2.34 -0.21 -3.35
CA VAL A 34 -2.66 -0.73 -4.68
C VAL A 34 -2.64 -2.25 -4.75
N ARG A 35 -2.01 -2.91 -3.77
CA ARG A 35 -1.95 -4.37 -3.60
C ARG A 35 -2.28 -4.73 -2.16
N ASP A 36 -2.89 -5.89 -1.97
CA ASP A 36 -3.17 -6.47 -0.65
C ASP A 36 -3.23 -8.00 -0.77
N LEU A 37 -3.28 -8.67 0.37
CA LEU A 37 -3.57 -10.11 0.44
C LEU A 37 -4.99 -10.39 -0.09
N PRO A 38 -5.26 -11.55 -0.71
CA PRO A 38 -6.59 -11.92 -1.18
C PRO A 38 -7.63 -11.87 -0.06
N LYS A 39 -8.84 -11.35 -0.35
CA LYS A 39 -9.88 -11.20 0.68
C LYS A 39 -10.48 -12.51 1.16
N SER A 40 -10.51 -13.54 0.30
CA SER A 40 -11.16 -14.83 0.56
C SER A 40 -10.21 -15.93 1.03
N GLN A 41 -8.93 -15.61 1.20
CA GLN A 41 -7.90 -16.59 1.58
C GLN A 41 -6.95 -15.98 2.60
N LEU A 42 -6.20 -16.82 3.31
CA LEU A 42 -5.14 -16.36 4.22
C LEU A 42 -4.12 -15.49 3.49
N GLY A 43 -3.77 -15.89 2.26
CA GLY A 43 -2.92 -15.11 1.35
C GLY A 43 -1.42 -15.30 1.59
N PHE A 44 -1.04 -16.22 2.46
CA PHE A 44 0.34 -16.67 2.68
C PHE A 44 0.31 -18.11 3.24
N ASP A 45 1.44 -18.80 3.13
CA ASP A 45 1.56 -20.18 3.59
C ASP A 45 2.42 -20.21 4.87
N PRO A 46 1.82 -20.55 6.04
CA PRO A 46 2.55 -20.68 7.30
C PRO A 46 3.59 -21.79 7.31
N GLU A 47 3.48 -22.79 6.41
CA GLU A 47 4.38 -23.94 6.33
C GLU A 47 5.57 -23.68 5.38
N HIS A 48 5.48 -22.61 4.55
CA HIS A 48 6.52 -22.19 3.59
C HIS A 48 6.89 -20.73 3.80
N ASP A 49 7.68 -20.42 4.82
CA ASP A 49 8.30 -19.13 5.12
C ASP A 49 7.35 -17.91 5.12
N TYR A 50 6.04 -18.14 5.26
CA TYR A 50 5.01 -17.08 5.28
C TYR A 50 5.03 -16.17 4.04
N GLU A 51 5.47 -16.65 2.89
CA GLU A 51 5.56 -15.85 1.68
C GLU A 51 4.17 -15.28 1.28
N PRO A 52 4.00 -13.93 1.26
CA PRO A 52 2.71 -13.33 1.01
C PRO A 52 2.39 -13.28 -0.50
N LYS A 53 1.22 -13.75 -0.87
CA LYS A 53 0.68 -13.68 -2.24
C LYS A 53 -0.14 -12.40 -2.42
N TYR A 54 0.52 -11.30 -2.76
CA TYR A 54 -0.16 -10.02 -2.99
C TYR A 54 -0.87 -9.98 -4.34
N ILE A 55 -2.11 -9.51 -4.33
CA ILE A 55 -2.91 -9.23 -5.54
C ILE A 55 -3.22 -7.75 -5.66
N THR A 56 -3.50 -7.29 -6.87
CA THR A 56 -4.00 -5.93 -7.10
C THR A 56 -5.39 -5.78 -6.47
N ILE A 57 -5.58 -4.73 -5.70
CA ILE A 57 -6.87 -4.41 -5.09
C ILE A 57 -7.89 -4.12 -6.18
N ARG A 58 -9.09 -4.69 -6.06
CA ARG A 58 -10.20 -4.44 -7.00
C ARG A 58 -10.49 -2.93 -7.08
N GLY A 59 -10.58 -2.40 -8.31
CA GLY A 59 -10.77 -0.97 -8.58
C GLY A 59 -9.47 -0.16 -8.66
N LYS A 60 -8.29 -0.75 -8.43
CA LYS A 60 -7.00 -0.07 -8.59
C LYS A 60 -6.35 -0.27 -9.97
N GLY A 61 -6.97 -1.05 -10.84
CA GLY A 61 -6.45 -1.32 -12.19
C GLY A 61 -6.24 -0.03 -13.01
N ASP A 62 -7.24 0.85 -13.03
CA ASP A 62 -7.19 2.10 -13.81
C ASP A 62 -6.14 3.08 -13.26
N VAL A 63 -6.03 3.18 -11.94
CA VAL A 63 -4.98 3.99 -11.28
C VAL A 63 -3.60 3.48 -11.67
N LEU A 64 -3.37 2.16 -11.60
CA LEU A 64 -2.10 1.57 -12.00
C LEU A 64 -1.83 1.72 -13.51
N ALA A 65 -2.86 1.62 -14.36
CA ALA A 65 -2.72 1.84 -15.79
C ALA A 65 -2.32 3.29 -16.11
N LYS A 66 -2.94 4.26 -15.42
CA LYS A 66 -2.57 5.68 -15.52
C LYS A 66 -1.12 5.90 -15.07
N LEU A 67 -0.77 5.44 -13.87
CA LEU A 67 0.58 5.59 -13.33
C LEU A 67 1.64 4.94 -14.23
N ARG A 68 1.38 3.78 -14.84
CA ARG A 68 2.29 3.16 -15.81
C ARG A 68 2.53 4.04 -17.04
N LYS A 69 1.53 4.76 -17.51
CA LYS A 69 1.69 5.71 -18.63
C LYS A 69 2.59 6.88 -18.22
N GLU A 70 2.41 7.41 -17.01
CA GLU A 70 3.25 8.51 -16.51
C GLU A 70 4.69 8.05 -16.22
N VAL A 71 4.86 6.86 -15.64
CA VAL A 71 6.18 6.22 -15.44
C VAL A 71 6.95 6.11 -16.75
N LYS A 72 6.28 5.75 -17.88
CA LYS A 72 6.96 5.66 -19.18
C LYS A 72 7.54 7.00 -19.65
N LYS A 73 6.89 8.12 -19.34
CA LYS A 73 7.29 9.47 -19.76
C LYS A 73 8.35 10.09 -18.85
N ALA A 74 8.43 9.67 -17.60
CA ALA A 74 9.32 10.26 -16.61
C ALA A 74 10.71 9.61 -16.62
N ASP A 75 11.76 10.41 -16.38
CA ASP A 75 13.14 9.95 -16.20
C ASP A 75 13.43 9.62 -14.72
N LYS A 76 12.83 10.40 -13.82
CA LYS A 76 12.96 10.21 -12.36
C LYS A 76 11.59 10.03 -11.73
N ILE A 77 11.49 9.08 -10.81
CA ILE A 77 10.26 8.75 -10.11
C ILE A 77 10.51 8.89 -8.61
N TYR A 78 9.65 9.67 -7.97
CA TYR A 78 9.69 9.90 -6.53
C TYR A 78 8.45 9.30 -5.88
N LEU A 79 8.66 8.34 -4.98
CA LEU A 79 7.61 7.77 -4.14
C LEU A 79 7.49 8.63 -2.88
N ALA A 80 6.42 9.43 -2.80
CA ALA A 80 6.23 10.51 -1.82
C ALA A 80 5.04 10.22 -0.90
N THR A 81 5.04 9.05 -0.28
CA THR A 81 4.06 8.64 0.72
C THR A 81 4.48 9.10 2.12
N ASP A 82 3.61 8.98 3.11
CA ASP A 82 3.87 9.45 4.47
C ASP A 82 5.08 8.75 5.13
N PRO A 83 5.74 9.38 6.12
CA PRO A 83 6.98 8.88 6.73
C PRO A 83 6.72 7.85 7.83
N ASP A 84 5.76 6.96 7.62
CA ASP A 84 5.42 5.88 8.53
C ASP A 84 5.52 4.50 7.84
N ARG A 85 5.29 3.42 8.58
CA ARG A 85 5.33 2.06 8.05
C ARG A 85 4.28 1.80 6.97
N GLU A 86 3.10 2.44 7.06
CA GLU A 86 2.04 2.30 6.05
C GLU A 86 2.46 2.98 4.74
N GLY A 87 2.99 4.20 4.82
CA GLY A 87 3.53 4.91 3.65
C GLY A 87 4.70 4.17 3.02
N GLU A 88 5.58 3.56 3.82
CA GLU A 88 6.70 2.77 3.30
C GLU A 88 6.21 1.52 2.55
N ALA A 89 5.21 0.82 3.11
CA ALA A 89 4.59 -0.33 2.45
C ALA A 89 3.86 0.08 1.16
N ILE A 90 3.13 1.20 1.14
CA ILE A 90 2.49 1.73 -0.08
C ILE A 90 3.55 1.98 -1.16
N SER A 91 4.66 2.62 -0.82
CA SER A 91 5.77 2.86 -1.75
C SER A 91 6.35 1.55 -2.30
N TRP A 92 6.58 0.56 -1.44
CA TRP A 92 7.06 -0.76 -1.85
C TRP A 92 6.06 -1.48 -2.77
N HIS A 93 4.77 -1.45 -2.44
CA HIS A 93 3.73 -2.03 -3.28
C HIS A 93 3.62 -1.34 -4.64
N LEU A 94 3.79 -0.02 -4.69
CA LEU A 94 3.85 0.74 -5.94
C LEU A 94 5.07 0.34 -6.76
N MET A 95 6.25 0.24 -6.15
CA MET A 95 7.47 -0.20 -6.82
C MET A 95 7.27 -1.56 -7.50
N LYS A 96 6.71 -2.53 -6.77
CA LYS A 96 6.44 -3.87 -7.33
C LYS A 96 5.31 -3.88 -8.37
N ALA A 97 4.19 -3.16 -8.14
CA ALA A 97 3.06 -3.13 -9.06
C ALA A 97 3.36 -2.43 -10.39
N LEU A 98 4.22 -1.43 -10.35
CA LEU A 98 4.66 -0.67 -11.52
C LEU A 98 5.96 -1.23 -12.13
N LYS A 99 6.56 -2.28 -11.51
CA LYS A 99 7.82 -2.91 -11.90
C LYS A 99 8.99 -1.92 -12.01
N LEU A 100 9.07 -0.99 -11.05
CA LEU A 100 10.07 0.08 -11.09
C LEU A 100 11.49 -0.43 -10.84
N ASP A 101 11.64 -1.56 -10.17
CA ASP A 101 12.90 -2.26 -9.94
C ASP A 101 13.45 -2.94 -11.21
N GLU A 102 12.61 -3.21 -12.21
CA GLU A 102 13.00 -3.83 -13.49
C GLU A 102 13.40 -2.78 -14.56
N VAL A 103 13.14 -1.49 -14.34
CA VAL A 103 13.35 -0.45 -15.34
C VAL A 103 14.78 0.08 -15.31
N LYS A 104 15.63 -0.41 -16.22
CA LYS A 104 17.08 -0.12 -16.25
C LYS A 104 17.50 1.34 -16.46
N ASN A 105 16.64 2.18 -17.04
CA ASN A 105 17.00 3.55 -17.46
C ASN A 105 16.29 4.65 -16.66
N LYS A 106 15.76 4.35 -15.47
CA LYS A 106 15.03 5.32 -14.65
C LYS A 106 15.52 5.29 -13.21
N SER A 107 15.62 6.48 -12.62
CA SER A 107 15.96 6.61 -11.21
C SER A 107 14.71 6.64 -10.35
N VAL A 108 14.61 5.73 -9.39
CA VAL A 108 13.49 5.64 -8.45
C VAL A 108 13.99 6.02 -7.07
N TYR A 109 13.31 6.96 -6.45
CA TYR A 109 13.67 7.51 -5.15
C TYR A 109 12.49 7.46 -4.19
N ARG A 110 12.77 7.28 -2.94
CA ARG A 110 11.84 7.48 -1.83
C ARG A 110 12.07 8.87 -1.23
N ILE A 111 11.02 9.67 -1.11
CA ILE A 111 11.05 10.94 -0.38
C ILE A 111 9.92 10.94 0.66
N SER A 112 10.16 11.59 1.78
CA SER A 112 9.17 11.76 2.83
C SER A 112 9.27 13.16 3.42
N PHE A 113 8.16 13.69 3.87
CA PHE A 113 8.05 14.98 4.54
C PHE A 113 6.95 14.90 5.60
N ASN A 114 7.19 15.51 6.75
CA ASN A 114 6.27 15.50 7.88
C ASN A 114 5.17 16.55 7.73
N GLU A 115 5.38 17.56 6.87
CA GLU A 115 4.43 18.63 6.59
C GLU A 115 4.37 18.95 5.10
N ILE A 116 3.22 19.40 4.62
CA ILE A 116 3.03 19.76 3.21
C ILE A 116 3.31 21.26 3.04
N THR A 117 4.55 21.67 3.26
CA THR A 117 5.05 23.01 2.97
C THR A 117 5.97 23.00 1.77
N LYS A 118 6.07 24.14 1.09
CA LYS A 118 6.96 24.28 -0.09
C LYS A 118 8.41 23.96 0.25
N ASN A 119 8.87 24.37 1.44
CA ASN A 119 10.24 24.16 1.89
C ASN A 119 10.51 22.69 2.21
N ALA A 120 9.61 22.02 2.95
CA ALA A 120 9.75 20.60 3.29
C ALA A 120 9.75 19.71 2.04
N VAL A 121 8.82 19.95 1.10
CA VAL A 121 8.74 19.20 -0.16
C VAL A 121 10.00 19.41 -1.02
N LYS A 122 10.50 20.63 -1.12
CA LYS A 122 11.74 20.90 -1.88
C LYS A 122 12.99 20.34 -1.19
N ALA A 123 13.04 20.36 0.13
CA ALA A 123 14.14 19.77 0.89
C ALA A 123 14.18 18.25 0.72
N SER A 124 13.03 17.57 0.76
CA SER A 124 12.97 16.12 0.57
C SER A 124 13.43 15.67 -0.83
N LEU A 125 13.18 16.46 -1.86
CA LEU A 125 13.68 16.19 -3.22
C LEU A 125 15.21 16.33 -3.33
N LYS A 126 15.84 17.15 -2.48
CA LYS A 126 17.31 17.31 -2.45
C LYS A 126 18.01 16.19 -1.67
N ALA A 127 17.30 15.54 -0.76
CA ALA A 127 17.79 14.43 0.07
C ALA A 127 16.94 13.16 -0.12
N PRO A 128 16.89 12.61 -1.34
CA PRO A 128 16.15 11.38 -1.61
C PRO A 128 16.83 10.20 -0.92
N ARG A 129 16.04 9.20 -0.52
CA ARG A 129 16.51 7.98 0.11
C ARG A 129 16.04 6.73 -0.64
N THR A 130 16.49 5.57 -0.20
CA THR A 130 15.94 4.27 -0.61
C THR A 130 14.77 3.89 0.30
N LEU A 131 14.04 2.85 -0.09
CA LEU A 131 13.00 2.25 0.76
C LEU A 131 13.63 1.65 2.03
N ASP A 132 12.98 1.87 3.16
CA ASP A 132 13.31 1.20 4.42
C ASP A 132 12.58 -0.15 4.49
N MET A 133 13.33 -1.21 4.18
CA MET A 133 12.78 -2.56 4.18
C MET A 133 12.40 -3.06 5.58
N ASN A 134 12.94 -2.49 6.65
CA ASN A 134 12.53 -2.85 8.01
C ASN A 134 11.11 -2.37 8.29
N LEU A 135 10.78 -1.14 7.88
CA LEU A 135 9.41 -0.61 7.98
C LEU A 135 8.43 -1.36 7.07
N VAL A 136 8.86 -1.71 5.85
CA VAL A 136 8.06 -2.54 4.94
C VAL A 136 7.76 -3.90 5.57
N ASN A 137 8.77 -4.59 6.08
CA ASN A 137 8.63 -5.89 6.72
C ASN A 137 7.77 -5.82 7.98
N ALA A 138 7.92 -4.77 8.80
CA ALA A 138 7.09 -4.54 9.98
C ALA A 138 5.61 -4.39 9.63
N GLN A 139 5.30 -3.67 8.55
CA GLN A 139 3.91 -3.53 8.06
C GLN A 139 3.38 -4.87 7.52
N GLN A 140 4.17 -5.59 6.73
CA GLN A 140 3.79 -6.89 6.19
C GLN A 140 3.53 -7.91 7.30
N THR A 141 4.42 -7.99 8.29
CA THR A 141 4.26 -8.88 9.45
C THR A 141 2.99 -8.55 10.22
N ARG A 142 2.74 -7.27 10.51
CA ARG A 142 1.50 -6.85 11.14
C ARG A 142 0.28 -7.25 10.32
N ARG A 143 0.30 -7.00 9.01
CA ARG A 143 -0.80 -7.36 8.11
C ARG A 143 -1.09 -8.87 8.12
N MET A 144 -0.04 -9.70 8.15
CA MET A 144 -0.18 -11.15 8.25
C MET A 144 -0.72 -11.59 9.60
N LEU A 145 -0.24 -11.02 10.72
CA LEU A 145 -0.77 -11.30 12.05
C LEU A 145 -2.25 -10.93 12.16
N ASP A 146 -2.65 -9.74 11.73
CA ASP A 146 -4.05 -9.30 11.73
C ASP A 146 -4.92 -10.28 10.91
N ARG A 147 -4.38 -10.78 9.79
CA ARG A 147 -5.05 -11.76 8.95
C ARG A 147 -5.19 -13.13 9.64
N MET A 148 -4.13 -13.63 10.29
CA MET A 148 -4.18 -14.89 11.05
C MET A 148 -5.21 -14.83 12.17
N VAL A 149 -5.19 -13.75 12.95
CA VAL A 149 -6.16 -13.54 14.03
C VAL A 149 -7.58 -13.48 13.45
N GLY A 150 -7.79 -12.71 12.39
CA GLY A 150 -9.10 -12.57 11.76
C GLY A 150 -9.67 -13.88 11.20
N TYR A 151 -8.81 -14.73 10.60
CA TYR A 151 -9.24 -15.98 9.96
C TYR A 151 -9.34 -17.15 10.93
N ARG A 152 -8.49 -17.24 11.95
CA ARG A 152 -8.43 -18.38 12.87
C ARG A 152 -9.19 -18.15 14.18
N ILE A 153 -9.11 -16.95 14.75
CA ILE A 153 -9.67 -16.65 16.07
C ILE A 153 -11.09 -16.09 15.96
N SER A 154 -11.33 -15.15 15.02
CA SER A 154 -12.64 -14.53 14.86
C SER A 154 -13.78 -15.53 14.62
N PRO A 155 -13.64 -16.60 13.79
CA PRO A 155 -14.66 -17.61 13.63
C PRO A 155 -14.95 -18.39 14.92
N LEU A 156 -13.92 -18.70 15.72
CA LEU A 156 -14.09 -19.39 17.02
C LEU A 156 -14.86 -18.51 18.01
N LEU A 157 -14.51 -17.24 18.11
CA LEU A 157 -15.23 -16.28 18.95
C LEU A 157 -16.69 -16.16 18.53
N TRP A 158 -16.97 -16.15 17.23
CA TRP A 158 -18.33 -16.09 16.71
C TRP A 158 -19.16 -17.34 17.12
N VAL A 159 -18.56 -18.53 17.06
CA VAL A 159 -19.21 -19.79 17.53
C VAL A 159 -19.50 -19.70 19.02
N VAL A 160 -18.54 -19.31 19.85
CA VAL A 160 -18.70 -19.18 21.30
C VAL A 160 -19.80 -18.18 21.64
N MET A 161 -19.80 -16.99 21.03
CA MET A 161 -20.82 -15.95 21.24
C MET A 161 -22.23 -16.43 20.86
N LYS A 162 -22.34 -17.20 19.77
CA LYS A 162 -23.59 -17.83 19.35
C LYS A 162 -24.10 -18.83 20.40
N TRP A 163 -23.21 -19.63 20.97
CA TRP A 163 -23.58 -20.65 21.99
C TRP A 163 -23.94 -20.02 23.33
N THR A 164 -23.31 -18.94 23.70
CA THR A 164 -23.57 -18.21 24.96
C THR A 164 -24.77 -17.27 24.89
N GLY A 165 -25.48 -17.22 23.74
CA GLY A 165 -26.72 -16.44 23.60
C GLY A 165 -26.52 -14.92 23.52
N HIS A 166 -25.31 -14.43 23.30
CA HIS A 166 -25.05 -13.01 23.10
C HIS A 166 -25.75 -12.52 21.82
N SER A 167 -26.68 -11.58 21.96
CA SER A 167 -27.49 -11.04 20.85
C SER A 167 -26.65 -10.40 19.74
N ASP A 168 -25.50 -9.85 20.09
CA ASP A 168 -24.65 -9.07 19.20
C ASP A 168 -23.85 -9.91 18.20
N TYR A 169 -23.82 -11.26 18.34
CA TYR A 169 -23.16 -12.15 17.39
C TYR A 169 -23.68 -11.99 15.95
N LYS A 170 -24.95 -11.57 15.78
CA LYS A 170 -25.58 -11.37 14.46
C LYS A 170 -24.99 -10.15 13.73
N ALA A 171 -24.47 -9.16 14.46
CA ALA A 171 -23.82 -7.97 13.91
C ALA A 171 -22.36 -8.24 13.53
N MET A 172 -21.72 -9.23 14.14
CA MET A 172 -20.35 -9.62 13.85
C MET A 172 -20.30 -10.62 12.69
N LYS A 173 -19.96 -10.13 11.48
CA LYS A 173 -19.67 -11.06 10.37
C LYS A 173 -18.28 -11.66 10.58
N PRO A 174 -18.15 -13.01 10.56
CA PRO A 174 -16.84 -13.66 10.66
C PRO A 174 -15.94 -13.21 9.51
N TYR A 175 -14.68 -12.98 9.83
CA TYR A 175 -13.66 -12.65 8.84
C TYR A 175 -13.27 -13.94 8.11
N GLY A 176 -13.64 -14.07 6.84
CA GLY A 176 -13.33 -15.25 6.04
C GLY A 176 -14.58 -16.01 5.55
N PRO A 177 -14.40 -17.01 4.70
CA PRO A 177 -15.51 -17.81 4.21
C PRO A 177 -16.10 -18.65 5.38
N ALA A 178 -17.35 -18.39 5.69
CA ALA A 178 -18.12 -19.12 6.72
C ALA A 178 -18.35 -20.60 6.36
N HIS A 179 -17.73 -21.13 5.29
CA HIS A 179 -18.02 -22.44 4.73
C HIS A 179 -17.38 -23.63 5.44
N ASP A 180 -16.31 -23.44 6.22
CA ASP A 180 -15.52 -24.58 6.74
C ASP A 180 -15.79 -24.93 8.21
N LEU A 181 -16.78 -24.31 8.85
CA LEU A 181 -17.15 -24.61 10.24
C LEU A 181 -18.55 -25.26 10.34
N ARG A 182 -18.83 -26.27 9.54
CA ARG A 182 -19.90 -27.19 9.85
C ARG A 182 -19.33 -28.38 10.63
N PRO A 183 -20.00 -28.77 11.72
CA PRO A 183 -19.65 -29.99 12.43
C PRO A 183 -19.86 -31.23 11.56
#